data_c36092a70b2fc2210a27f56f5e201898
#
_entry.id   c36092a70b2fc2210a27f56f5e201898
#
_cell.length_a   1.000
_cell.length_b   1.000
_cell.length_c   1.000
_cell.angle_alpha   90.00
_cell.angle_beta   90.00
_cell.angle_gamma   90.00
#
_symmetry.space_group_name_H-M   'P 1'
#
loop_
_entity.id
_entity.type
_entity.pdbx_description
1 polymer ?
#
loop_
_entity_poly.entity_id
_entity_poly.type
_entity_poly.pdbx_seq_one_letter_code
_entity_poly.pdbx_strand_id
1 'polypeptide(L)'
;MIRLFFALLSFALLSCGAKGTKETGNMPEIKKQPIASAVPDFNADSAYAYVANQVAFGPRVPNTAAHKACGDYLASELKRFGAKVYQQEAILTAYDGTKLEARNIIGSFDPENSKRVLLFAHWDSRPYSDHDPDPSKHRTPLDGADDGGSGVGALLEIARQIGQKAPGVGIDIIFFDAEDYGTPEFVTDYTPDSWCLGTQFWAKNPHVPNYTAEYGILLDMVGGKNATFFKEQQSLRAAAPIVEMVWSAARDLGYGKYFINAAGGAITDDHQYVISGRNIPSIDIINYDLSLIHI
;
A
#
# COMPACT_ATOMS: atom_id res chain seq x y z
N MET A 1 -55.42 39.09 -35.44
CA MET A 1 -55.96 38.80 -36.80
C MET A 1 -54.94 37.97 -37.55
N ILE A 2 -55.41 36.79 -38.03
CA ILE A 2 -54.95 35.99 -39.16
C ILE A 2 -53.78 35.04 -38.90
N ARG A 3 -54.08 33.76 -38.64
CA ARG A 3 -54.15 32.49 -39.44
C ARG A 3 -52.78 32.03 -39.95
N LEU A 4 -52.29 30.95 -39.37
CA LEU A 4 -52.34 29.52 -39.72
C LEU A 4 -51.80 29.21 -41.16
N PHE A 5 -50.71 28.44 -41.25
CA PHE A 5 -50.61 27.36 -42.22
C PHE A 5 -49.67 26.25 -41.73
N PHE A 6 -50.21 25.03 -41.68
CA PHE A 6 -49.52 23.77 -41.44
C PHE A 6 -48.80 23.32 -42.73
N ALA A 7 -47.59 22.84 -42.60
CA ALA A 7 -47.00 21.95 -43.59
C ALA A 7 -46.26 20.84 -42.90
N LEU A 8 -46.82 19.65 -42.93
CA LEU A 8 -46.17 18.40 -42.57
C LEU A 8 -45.06 18.11 -43.58
N LEU A 9 -43.81 17.93 -43.08
CA LEU A 9 -42.77 17.28 -43.87
C LEU A 9 -42.25 16.11 -43.02
N SER A 10 -42.62 14.89 -43.50
CA SER A 10 -42.16 13.63 -42.94
C SER A 10 -40.68 13.42 -43.31
N PHE A 11 -39.78 13.50 -42.34
CA PHE A 11 -38.40 13.04 -42.54
C PHE A 11 -38.24 11.66 -41.86
N ALA A 12 -38.00 10.69 -42.72
CA ALA A 12 -37.61 9.35 -42.31
C ALA A 12 -36.20 9.39 -41.69
N LEU A 13 -36.12 9.13 -40.41
CA LEU A 13 -34.83 8.95 -39.72
C LEU A 13 -34.29 7.56 -40.04
N LEU A 14 -33.32 7.48 -40.94
CA LEU A 14 -32.42 6.33 -41.04
C LEU A 14 -31.52 6.31 -39.80
N SER A 15 -31.86 5.44 -38.86
CA SER A 15 -31.00 5.12 -37.70
C SER A 15 -29.83 4.28 -38.18
N CYS A 16 -28.67 4.90 -38.41
CA CYS A 16 -27.41 4.18 -38.46
C CYS A 16 -27.02 3.81 -37.04
N GLY A 17 -27.24 2.56 -36.65
CA GLY A 17 -26.75 1.97 -35.43
C GLY A 17 -25.22 1.85 -35.45
N ALA A 18 -24.53 2.83 -34.88
CA ALA A 18 -23.13 2.67 -34.50
C ALA A 18 -23.08 1.68 -33.32
N LYS A 19 -22.70 0.43 -33.59
CA LYS A 19 -22.27 -0.51 -32.56
C LYS A 19 -21.00 0.03 -31.93
N GLY A 20 -21.14 0.76 -30.82
CA GLY A 20 -20.04 1.03 -29.93
C GLY A 20 -19.60 -0.29 -29.30
N THR A 21 -18.52 -0.85 -29.79
CA THR A 21 -17.79 -1.90 -29.09
C THR A 21 -17.24 -1.31 -27.80
N LYS A 22 -17.92 -1.56 -26.68
CA LYS A 22 -17.30 -1.45 -25.37
C LYS A 22 -16.20 -2.53 -25.32
N GLU A 23 -14.97 -2.14 -25.49
CA GLU A 23 -13.84 -2.94 -25.03
C GLU A 23 -13.91 -2.96 -23.50
N THR A 24 -14.64 -3.94 -22.97
CA THR A 24 -14.44 -4.42 -21.61
C THR A 24 -13.09 -5.10 -21.62
N GLY A 25 -12.05 -4.43 -21.13
CA GLY A 25 -10.76 -5.04 -20.89
C GLY A 25 -11.02 -6.32 -20.08
N ASN A 26 -10.70 -7.47 -20.66
CA ASN A 26 -10.77 -8.76 -19.98
C ASN A 26 -9.75 -8.73 -18.85
N MET A 27 -10.19 -8.43 -17.64
CA MET A 27 -9.41 -8.75 -16.45
C MET A 27 -9.22 -10.27 -16.40
N PRO A 28 -8.00 -10.78 -16.13
CA PRO A 28 -7.75 -12.20 -16.12
C PRO A 28 -8.65 -12.89 -15.10
N GLU A 29 -9.33 -13.95 -15.54
CA GLU A 29 -10.16 -14.81 -14.68
C GLU A 29 -9.24 -15.52 -13.69
N ILE A 30 -9.27 -15.10 -12.42
CA ILE A 30 -8.47 -15.69 -11.35
C ILE A 30 -9.06 -17.07 -11.05
N LYS A 31 -8.46 -18.12 -11.61
CA LYS A 31 -8.84 -19.50 -11.32
C LYS A 31 -8.56 -19.80 -9.85
N LYS A 32 -9.61 -20.11 -9.08
CA LYS A 32 -9.49 -20.59 -7.70
C LYS A 32 -8.65 -21.86 -7.68
N GLN A 33 -7.44 -21.78 -7.17
CA GLN A 33 -6.65 -22.95 -6.83
C GLN A 33 -6.93 -23.35 -5.37
N PRO A 34 -6.89 -24.64 -5.02
CA PRO A 34 -7.03 -25.06 -3.62
C PRO A 34 -5.86 -24.52 -2.80
N ILE A 35 -6.14 -23.65 -1.85
CA ILE A 35 -5.15 -22.92 -1.05
C ILE A 35 -4.39 -23.85 -0.07
N ALA A 36 -4.93 -25.02 0.23
CA ALA A 36 -4.62 -25.76 1.47
C ALA A 36 -3.35 -26.62 1.50
N SER A 37 -2.60 -26.85 0.40
CA SER A 37 -1.51 -27.85 0.47
C SER A 37 -0.08 -27.35 0.25
N ALA A 38 0.12 -26.06 0.00
CA ALA A 38 1.42 -25.51 -0.39
C ALA A 38 1.83 -24.19 0.31
N VAL A 39 0.98 -23.65 1.18
CA VAL A 39 1.28 -22.40 1.88
C VAL A 39 2.20 -22.69 3.05
N PRO A 40 3.36 -22.03 3.18
CA PRO A 40 4.21 -22.14 4.36
C PRO A 40 3.49 -21.64 5.62
N ASP A 41 3.84 -22.20 6.78
CA ASP A 41 3.32 -21.72 8.07
C ASP A 41 3.93 -20.34 8.39
N PHE A 42 3.07 -19.34 8.50
CA PHE A 42 3.47 -17.99 8.91
C PHE A 42 3.86 -18.00 10.39
N ASN A 43 5.08 -17.54 10.69
CA ASN A 43 5.56 -17.46 12.06
C ASN A 43 5.27 -16.07 12.66
N ALA A 44 4.22 -15.99 13.47
CA ALA A 44 3.80 -14.75 14.10
C ALA A 44 4.84 -14.18 15.07
N ASP A 45 5.58 -15.05 15.79
CA ASP A 45 6.62 -14.61 16.73
C ASP A 45 7.80 -13.98 15.96
N SER A 46 8.13 -14.50 14.77
CA SER A 46 9.14 -13.89 13.91
C SER A 46 8.69 -12.53 13.40
N ALA A 47 7.44 -12.42 12.93
CA ALA A 47 6.88 -11.14 12.47
C ALA A 47 6.89 -10.11 13.60
N TYR A 48 6.47 -10.48 14.82
CA TYR A 48 6.53 -9.63 15.99
C TYR A 48 7.95 -9.22 16.35
N ALA A 49 8.92 -10.15 16.28
CA ALA A 49 10.33 -9.84 16.54
C ALA A 49 10.88 -8.80 15.53
N TYR A 50 10.47 -8.85 14.27
CA TYR A 50 10.83 -7.83 13.27
C TYR A 50 10.25 -6.46 13.60
N VAL A 51 9.03 -6.38 14.14
CA VAL A 51 8.46 -5.12 14.64
C VAL A 51 9.28 -4.62 15.84
N ALA A 52 9.52 -5.47 16.83
CA ALA A 52 10.29 -5.12 18.02
C ALA A 52 11.72 -4.62 17.67
N ASN A 53 12.36 -5.24 16.68
CA ASN A 53 13.68 -4.81 16.20
C ASN A 53 13.65 -3.42 15.57
N GLN A 54 12.60 -3.09 14.81
CA GLN A 54 12.43 -1.75 14.24
C GLN A 54 12.26 -0.70 15.35
N VAL A 55 11.37 -0.97 16.31
CA VAL A 55 11.11 -0.08 17.44
C VAL A 55 12.35 0.12 18.32
N ALA A 56 13.20 -0.89 18.45
CA ALA A 56 14.44 -0.79 19.23
C ALA A 56 15.45 0.23 18.71
N PHE A 57 15.34 0.67 17.43
CA PHE A 57 16.14 1.79 16.91
C PHE A 57 15.63 3.15 17.40
N GLY A 58 14.40 3.23 17.90
CA GLY A 58 13.65 4.45 18.18
C GLY A 58 12.82 4.93 16.99
N PRO A 59 12.17 6.10 17.10
CA PRO A 59 11.37 6.68 16.03
C PRO A 59 12.16 6.79 14.71
N ARG A 60 11.62 6.21 13.65
CA ARG A 60 12.26 6.15 12.33
C ARG A 60 11.91 7.37 11.48
N VAL A 61 11.92 8.54 12.11
CA VAL A 61 11.66 9.80 11.41
C VAL A 61 12.81 10.09 10.43
N PRO A 62 12.51 10.41 9.15
CA PRO A 62 13.51 10.79 8.17
C PRO A 62 14.54 11.80 8.71
N ASN A 63 15.78 11.73 8.28
CA ASN A 63 16.94 12.52 8.73
C ASN A 63 17.51 12.15 10.11
N THR A 64 16.97 11.14 10.81
CA THR A 64 17.50 10.73 12.13
C THR A 64 18.48 9.56 12.02
N ALA A 65 19.32 9.39 13.05
CA ALA A 65 20.22 8.23 13.13
C ALA A 65 19.44 6.90 13.26
N ALA A 66 18.30 6.91 13.95
CA ALA A 66 17.40 5.77 14.08
C ALA A 66 16.86 5.31 12.73
N HIS A 67 16.37 6.26 11.92
CA HIS A 67 15.92 6.05 10.55
C HIS A 67 17.02 5.40 9.70
N LYS A 68 18.22 6.01 9.67
CA LYS A 68 19.34 5.47 8.90
C LYS A 68 19.68 4.02 9.32
N ALA A 69 19.83 3.77 10.62
CA ALA A 69 20.21 2.46 11.15
C ALA A 69 19.13 1.39 10.88
N CYS A 70 17.84 1.76 11.05
CA CYS A 70 16.75 0.86 10.75
C CYS A 70 16.69 0.51 9.25
N GLY A 71 16.85 1.51 8.36
CA GLY A 71 16.90 1.24 6.93
C GLY A 71 18.04 0.31 6.52
N ASP A 72 19.23 0.44 7.13
CA ASP A 72 20.34 -0.49 6.91
C ASP A 72 19.99 -1.91 7.38
N TYR A 73 19.31 -2.04 8.52
CA TYR A 73 18.77 -3.30 9.02
C TYR A 73 17.77 -3.93 8.04
N LEU A 74 16.77 -3.18 7.58
CA LEU A 74 15.75 -3.68 6.65
C LEU A 74 16.34 -4.16 5.33
N ALA A 75 17.27 -3.40 4.75
CA ALA A 75 17.99 -3.80 3.54
C ALA A 75 18.79 -5.09 3.76
N SER A 76 19.43 -5.24 4.93
CA SER A 76 20.19 -6.43 5.28
C SER A 76 19.30 -7.68 5.44
N GLU A 77 18.10 -7.53 6.02
CA GLU A 77 17.15 -8.63 6.20
C GLU A 77 16.61 -9.12 4.85
N LEU A 78 16.18 -8.23 3.96
CA LEU A 78 15.75 -8.62 2.61
C LEU A 78 16.85 -9.35 1.86
N LYS A 79 18.10 -8.86 1.96
CA LYS A 79 19.26 -9.52 1.37
C LYS A 79 19.53 -10.89 2.01
N ARG A 80 19.40 -11.01 3.32
CA ARG A 80 19.56 -12.28 4.05
C ARG A 80 18.57 -13.35 3.60
N PHE A 81 17.35 -12.92 3.22
CA PHE A 81 16.33 -13.81 2.68
C PHE A 81 16.47 -14.12 1.19
N GLY A 82 17.51 -13.61 0.53
CA GLY A 82 17.84 -13.95 -0.85
C GLY A 82 17.27 -12.98 -1.89
N ALA A 83 16.71 -11.86 -1.48
CA ALA A 83 16.27 -10.82 -2.41
C ALA A 83 17.45 -10.12 -3.08
N LYS A 84 17.28 -9.73 -4.34
CA LYS A 84 18.10 -8.68 -4.95
C LYS A 84 17.62 -7.35 -4.41
N VAL A 85 18.47 -6.67 -3.64
CA VAL A 85 18.09 -5.44 -2.94
C VAL A 85 18.49 -4.21 -3.74
N TYR A 86 17.55 -3.27 -3.87
CA TYR A 86 17.79 -1.92 -4.38
C TYR A 86 17.49 -0.93 -3.25
N GLN A 87 18.29 0.11 -3.15
CA GLN A 87 18.05 1.23 -2.25
C GLN A 87 17.92 2.48 -3.10
N GLN A 88 16.73 3.06 -3.07
CA GLN A 88 16.41 4.24 -3.86
C GLN A 88 16.44 5.46 -2.97
N GLU A 89 17.56 6.17 -2.97
CA GLU A 89 17.75 7.38 -2.19
C GLU A 89 17.25 8.61 -2.94
N ALA A 90 16.61 9.53 -2.22
CA ALA A 90 16.09 10.78 -2.77
C ALA A 90 16.04 11.87 -1.70
N ILE A 91 16.22 13.12 -2.14
CA ILE A 91 15.92 14.30 -1.31
C ILE A 91 14.49 14.73 -1.63
N LEU A 92 13.57 14.44 -0.72
CA LEU A 92 12.17 14.83 -0.84
C LEU A 92 11.91 16.15 -0.10
N THR A 93 10.79 16.78 -0.37
CA THR A 93 10.44 18.04 0.29
C THR A 93 9.12 17.87 1.02
N ALA A 94 9.15 17.97 2.34
CA ALA A 94 7.99 17.90 3.20
C ALA A 94 7.10 19.15 3.08
N TYR A 95 5.91 19.08 3.67
CA TYR A 95 4.88 20.13 3.66
C TYR A 95 5.39 21.50 4.14
N ASP A 96 6.35 21.51 5.05
CA ASP A 96 6.95 22.71 5.67
C ASP A 96 8.24 23.17 4.98
N GLY A 97 8.62 22.55 3.86
CA GLY A 97 9.85 22.82 3.11
C GLY A 97 11.07 22.05 3.61
N THR A 98 10.97 21.26 4.66
CA THR A 98 12.05 20.40 5.17
C THR A 98 12.52 19.45 4.09
N LYS A 99 13.86 19.33 3.93
CA LYS A 99 14.46 18.35 3.02
C LYS A 99 14.64 17.03 3.75
N LEU A 100 14.02 15.99 3.24
CA LEU A 100 14.04 14.64 3.79
C LEU A 100 15.02 13.78 2.99
N GLU A 101 16.02 13.23 3.66
CA GLU A 101 16.91 12.20 3.10
C GLU A 101 16.15 10.86 3.12
N ALA A 102 15.30 10.65 2.13
CA ALA A 102 14.45 9.48 2.05
C ALA A 102 15.11 8.32 1.31
N ARG A 103 14.74 7.09 1.69
CA ARG A 103 15.29 5.86 1.13
C ARG A 103 14.22 4.77 1.01
N ASN A 104 13.65 4.57 -0.18
CA ASN A 104 12.85 3.39 -0.46
C ASN A 104 13.74 2.15 -0.53
N ILE A 105 13.32 1.05 0.11
CA ILE A 105 14.08 -0.19 0.18
C ILE A 105 13.30 -1.27 -0.56
N ILE A 106 13.87 -1.83 -1.61
CA ILE A 106 13.21 -2.78 -2.49
C ILE A 106 13.93 -4.12 -2.45
N GLY A 107 13.23 -5.19 -2.14
CA GLY A 107 13.70 -6.56 -2.25
C GLY A 107 12.98 -7.29 -3.37
N SER A 108 13.72 -7.67 -4.43
CA SER A 108 13.18 -8.38 -5.58
C SER A 108 13.56 -9.86 -5.54
N PHE A 109 12.55 -10.72 -5.46
CA PHE A 109 12.68 -12.17 -5.56
C PHE A 109 12.30 -12.63 -6.95
N ASP A 110 13.08 -13.55 -7.52
CA ASP A 110 12.94 -13.99 -8.91
C ASP A 110 12.80 -12.80 -9.88
N PRO A 111 13.83 -11.92 -9.96
CA PRO A 111 13.73 -10.65 -10.66
C PRO A 111 13.53 -10.77 -12.18
N GLU A 112 13.87 -11.93 -12.76
CA GLU A 112 13.71 -12.20 -14.20
C GLU A 112 12.30 -12.68 -14.57
N ASN A 113 11.46 -12.98 -13.58
CA ASN A 113 10.10 -13.44 -13.81
C ASN A 113 9.19 -12.24 -14.14
N SER A 114 8.62 -12.22 -15.32
CA SER A 114 7.74 -11.14 -15.78
C SER A 114 6.35 -11.13 -15.10
N LYS A 115 5.92 -12.27 -14.56
CA LYS A 115 4.70 -12.34 -13.73
C LYS A 115 5.07 -12.00 -12.30
N ARG A 116 4.72 -10.81 -11.88
CA ARG A 116 5.15 -10.27 -10.59
C ARG A 116 3.98 -9.79 -9.76
N VAL A 117 4.12 -9.92 -8.45
CA VAL A 117 3.23 -9.31 -7.45
C VAL A 117 4.04 -8.32 -6.63
N LEU A 118 3.45 -7.17 -6.35
CA LEU A 118 4.03 -6.13 -5.51
C LEU A 118 3.43 -6.20 -4.11
N LEU A 119 4.27 -6.35 -3.09
CA LEU A 119 3.90 -6.24 -1.68
C LEU A 119 4.60 -5.02 -1.11
N PHE A 120 3.91 -4.20 -0.32
CA PHE A 120 4.54 -3.00 0.19
C PHE A 120 3.95 -2.55 1.53
N ALA A 121 4.73 -1.76 2.24
CA ALA A 121 4.41 -1.06 3.49
C ALA A 121 5.30 0.16 3.58
N HIS A 122 4.95 1.17 4.39
CA HIS A 122 5.91 2.19 4.75
C HIS A 122 6.74 1.76 5.97
N TRP A 123 7.94 2.32 6.14
CA TRP A 123 8.85 1.94 7.21
C TRP A 123 9.27 3.09 8.11
N ASP A 124 9.07 4.32 7.68
CA ASP A 124 9.25 5.50 8.52
C ASP A 124 8.19 5.58 9.62
N SER A 125 8.35 6.48 10.53
CA SER A 125 7.34 6.76 11.55
C SER A 125 7.07 8.25 11.67
N ARG A 126 5.87 8.56 12.14
CA ARG A 126 5.36 9.92 12.25
C ARG A 126 6.20 10.78 13.18
N PRO A 127 6.63 11.98 12.77
CA PRO A 127 7.37 12.91 13.62
C PRO A 127 6.51 13.62 14.67
N TYR A 128 5.20 13.38 14.66
CA TYR A 128 4.22 14.07 15.46
C TYR A 128 3.24 13.12 16.13
N SER A 129 2.94 13.31 17.41
CA SER A 129 1.83 12.66 18.12
C SER A 129 0.61 13.60 18.10
N ASP A 130 0.24 14.10 16.94
CA ASP A 130 -0.71 15.18 16.76
C ASP A 130 -2.16 14.79 17.08
N HIS A 131 -2.46 13.51 17.25
CA HIS A 131 -3.72 12.99 17.79
C HIS A 131 -3.67 12.71 19.30
N ASP A 132 -2.55 12.94 20.02
CA ASP A 132 -2.51 12.79 21.47
C ASP A 132 -3.46 13.81 22.13
N PRO A 133 -4.30 13.39 23.10
CA PRO A 133 -5.20 14.32 23.81
C PRO A 133 -4.46 15.41 24.59
N ASP A 134 -3.18 15.24 24.88
CA ASP A 134 -2.32 16.26 25.49
C ASP A 134 -1.56 17.03 24.39
N PRO A 135 -1.94 18.30 24.10
CA PRO A 135 -1.28 19.08 23.07
C PRO A 135 0.22 19.31 23.30
N SER A 136 0.71 19.18 24.54
CA SER A 136 2.14 19.31 24.83
C SER A 136 2.99 18.19 24.20
N LYS A 137 2.37 17.08 23.83
CA LYS A 137 3.00 15.94 23.18
C LYS A 137 2.93 15.98 21.66
N HIS A 138 2.13 16.84 21.05
CA HIS A 138 1.90 16.86 19.61
C HIS A 138 3.18 16.92 18.77
N ARG A 139 4.28 17.41 19.32
CA ARG A 139 5.58 17.48 18.64
C ARG A 139 6.54 16.37 19.04
N THR A 140 6.04 15.31 19.66
CA THR A 140 6.82 14.13 20.03
C THR A 140 6.70 13.09 18.91
N PRO A 141 7.81 12.51 18.42
CA PRO A 141 7.76 11.44 17.43
C PRO A 141 7.09 10.17 17.99
N LEU A 142 6.40 9.43 17.11
CA LEU A 142 5.85 8.12 17.43
C LEU A 142 6.90 7.02 17.22
N ASP A 143 6.84 5.97 18.05
CA ASP A 143 7.67 4.77 17.89
C ASP A 143 7.27 3.93 16.66
N GLY A 144 6.06 4.10 16.15
CA GLY A 144 5.57 3.51 14.92
C GLY A 144 5.62 1.97 14.93
N ALA A 145 5.12 1.33 16.00
CA ALA A 145 5.12 -0.13 16.10
C ALA A 145 4.08 -0.76 15.18
N ASP A 146 2.88 -0.18 15.14
CA ASP A 146 1.79 -0.63 14.26
C ASP A 146 1.82 0.14 12.95
N ASP A 147 1.86 1.45 13.06
CA ASP A 147 1.96 2.38 11.95
C ASP A 147 3.40 2.36 11.39
N GLY A 148 3.51 1.81 10.18
CA GLY A 148 4.70 1.43 9.46
C GLY A 148 5.34 0.11 9.92
N GLY A 149 5.59 -0.06 11.21
CA GLY A 149 6.35 -1.20 11.75
C GLY A 149 5.69 -2.56 11.53
N SER A 150 4.36 -2.66 11.68
CA SER A 150 3.64 -3.93 11.59
C SER A 150 3.58 -4.48 10.16
N GLY A 151 3.29 -3.62 9.19
CA GLY A 151 3.31 -3.99 7.78
C GLY A 151 4.66 -4.52 7.35
N VAL A 152 5.74 -3.80 7.69
CA VAL A 152 7.12 -4.21 7.44
C VAL A 152 7.45 -5.54 8.13
N GLY A 153 7.05 -5.72 9.41
CA GLY A 153 7.30 -6.96 10.15
C GLY A 153 6.64 -8.17 9.50
N ALA A 154 5.40 -8.02 9.05
CA ALA A 154 4.67 -9.05 8.31
C ALA A 154 5.35 -9.37 6.97
N LEU A 155 5.77 -8.35 6.22
CA LEU A 155 6.44 -8.52 4.94
C LEU A 155 7.84 -9.14 5.07
N LEU A 156 8.58 -8.88 6.15
CA LEU A 156 9.85 -9.56 6.42
C LEU A 156 9.66 -11.05 6.69
N GLU A 157 8.60 -11.44 7.40
CA GLU A 157 8.28 -12.85 7.58
C GLU A 157 7.88 -13.51 6.26
N ILE A 158 7.10 -12.82 5.42
CA ILE A 158 6.79 -13.29 4.06
C ILE A 158 8.08 -13.42 3.23
N ALA A 159 8.99 -12.46 3.29
CA ALA A 159 10.29 -12.52 2.62
C ALA A 159 11.11 -13.74 3.06
N ARG A 160 11.13 -14.03 4.37
CA ARG A 160 11.78 -15.21 4.92
C ARG A 160 11.22 -16.50 4.32
N GLN A 161 9.91 -16.59 4.19
CA GLN A 161 9.24 -17.76 3.61
C GLN A 161 9.50 -17.90 2.11
N ILE A 162 9.48 -16.78 1.36
CA ILE A 162 9.82 -16.78 -0.08
C ILE A 162 11.26 -17.28 -0.30
N GLY A 163 12.19 -16.85 0.56
CA GLY A 163 13.59 -17.32 0.51
C GLY A 163 13.74 -18.81 0.80
N GLN A 164 12.81 -19.42 1.54
CA GLN A 164 12.79 -20.87 1.78
C GLN A 164 12.11 -21.66 0.67
N LYS A 165 11.05 -21.09 0.08
CA LYS A 165 10.25 -21.74 -0.96
C LYS A 165 9.69 -20.70 -1.91
N ALA A 166 10.27 -20.65 -3.12
CA ALA A 166 9.83 -19.75 -4.17
C ALA A 166 8.37 -20.03 -4.58
N PRO A 167 7.52 -18.98 -4.70
CA PRO A 167 6.10 -19.15 -5.04
C PRO A 167 5.83 -19.42 -6.52
N GLY A 168 6.86 -19.39 -7.39
CA GLY A 168 6.72 -19.58 -8.83
C GLY A 168 6.29 -18.33 -9.59
N VAL A 169 6.20 -17.20 -8.91
CA VAL A 169 6.02 -15.85 -9.48
C VAL A 169 7.09 -14.94 -8.89
N GLY A 170 7.43 -13.88 -9.60
CA GLY A 170 8.30 -12.84 -9.05
C GLY A 170 7.58 -12.07 -7.96
N ILE A 171 8.28 -11.74 -6.89
CA ILE A 171 7.74 -10.91 -5.81
C ILE A 171 8.69 -9.73 -5.60
N ASP A 172 8.14 -8.53 -5.60
CA ASP A 172 8.84 -7.36 -5.10
C ASP A 172 8.23 -6.94 -3.77
N ILE A 173 9.08 -6.76 -2.77
CA ILE A 173 8.71 -6.17 -1.48
C ILE A 173 9.33 -4.79 -1.43
N ILE A 174 8.50 -3.77 -1.28
CA ILE A 174 8.96 -2.38 -1.17
C ILE A 174 8.58 -1.84 0.20
N PHE A 175 9.58 -1.34 0.92
CA PHE A 175 9.39 -0.51 2.10
C PHE A 175 9.54 0.94 1.67
N PHE A 176 8.42 1.65 1.58
CA PHE A 176 8.37 3.06 1.22
C PHE A 176 8.78 3.93 2.39
N ASP A 177 9.39 5.07 2.10
CA ASP A 177 9.89 6.03 3.08
C ASP A 177 9.13 7.35 2.99
N ALA A 178 9.16 8.13 4.07
CA ALA A 178 8.52 9.43 4.14
C ALA A 178 7.02 9.39 3.72
N GLU A 179 6.33 8.32 4.12
CA GLU A 179 4.89 8.21 4.02
C GLU A 179 4.26 9.18 5.01
N ASP A 180 4.70 9.12 6.27
CA ASP A 180 4.04 9.64 7.46
C ASP A 180 4.54 11.04 7.89
N TYR A 181 5.28 11.72 7.01
CA TYR A 181 5.74 13.09 7.22
C TYR A 181 4.75 14.14 6.67
N GLY A 182 3.48 13.80 6.60
CA GLY A 182 2.43 14.68 6.08
C GLY A 182 2.07 15.83 7.01
N THR A 183 1.22 16.75 6.51
CA THR A 183 0.75 17.92 7.25
C THR A 183 0.06 17.50 8.55
N PRO A 184 0.57 17.89 9.74
CA PRO A 184 -0.02 17.51 11.01
C PRO A 184 -1.29 18.31 11.36
N GLU A 185 -2.14 17.74 12.21
CA GLU A 185 -3.43 18.32 12.61
C GLU A 185 -3.35 19.74 13.23
N PHE A 186 -2.22 20.09 13.83
CA PHE A 186 -2.04 21.41 14.41
C PHE A 186 -1.60 22.50 13.38
N VAL A 187 -1.48 22.14 12.09
CA VAL A 187 -1.21 23.05 10.98
C VAL A 187 -2.50 23.31 10.22
N THR A 188 -2.94 24.56 10.18
CA THR A 188 -4.21 24.94 9.54
C THR A 188 -4.15 24.99 8.02
N ASP A 189 -2.97 25.27 7.46
CA ASP A 189 -2.75 25.35 6.01
C ASP A 189 -2.38 23.96 5.48
N TYR A 190 -3.40 23.16 5.17
CA TYR A 190 -3.20 21.84 4.62
C TYR A 190 -2.48 21.90 3.27
N THR A 191 -1.41 21.11 3.15
CA THR A 191 -0.67 20.96 1.89
C THR A 191 -1.16 19.69 1.19
N PRO A 192 -1.79 19.79 0.01
CA PRO A 192 -2.18 18.62 -0.77
C PRO A 192 -0.96 17.74 -1.10
N ASP A 193 -1.19 16.43 -1.20
CA ASP A 193 -0.17 15.44 -1.55
C ASP A 193 1.10 15.47 -0.69
N SER A 194 0.97 15.87 0.59
CA SER A 194 2.09 15.94 1.53
C SER A 194 2.47 14.59 2.16
N TRP A 195 1.66 13.56 1.94
CA TRP A 195 1.83 12.19 2.42
C TRP A 195 2.44 11.29 1.36
N CYS A 196 2.92 10.11 1.73
CA CYS A 196 3.39 9.06 0.81
C CYS A 196 4.48 9.55 -0.16
N LEU A 197 5.37 10.43 0.29
CA LEU A 197 6.33 11.11 -0.59
C LEU A 197 7.29 10.13 -1.27
N GLY A 198 7.72 9.06 -0.56
CA GLY A 198 8.59 8.03 -1.12
C GLY A 198 7.91 7.25 -2.23
N THR A 199 6.64 6.91 -2.08
CA THR A 199 5.85 6.22 -3.11
C THR A 199 5.57 7.12 -4.30
N GLN A 200 5.26 8.40 -4.07
CA GLN A 200 5.14 9.38 -5.15
C GLN A 200 6.43 9.48 -5.97
N PHE A 201 7.59 9.46 -5.30
CA PHE A 201 8.89 9.48 -5.97
C PHE A 201 9.13 8.20 -6.77
N TRP A 202 8.91 7.03 -6.14
CA TRP A 202 9.08 5.73 -6.80
C TRP A 202 8.13 5.56 -8.00
N ALA A 203 6.91 6.00 -7.89
CA ALA A 203 5.93 5.93 -8.97
C ALA A 203 6.39 6.66 -10.24
N LYS A 204 7.12 7.75 -10.07
CA LYS A 204 7.75 8.53 -11.18
C LYS A 204 9.08 7.93 -11.63
N ASN A 205 9.83 7.31 -10.71
CA ASN A 205 11.18 6.82 -10.90
C ASN A 205 11.32 5.37 -10.41
N PRO A 206 10.68 4.38 -11.05
CA PRO A 206 10.73 3.01 -10.56
C PRO A 206 12.16 2.45 -10.56
N HIS A 207 12.45 1.52 -9.65
CA HIS A 207 13.77 0.92 -9.45
C HIS A 207 14.29 0.11 -10.64
N VAL A 208 13.39 -0.28 -11.54
CA VAL A 208 13.74 -0.86 -12.86
C VAL A 208 12.92 -0.17 -13.96
N PRO A 209 13.49 0.03 -15.16
CA PRO A 209 12.78 0.67 -16.26
C PRO A 209 11.48 -0.08 -16.60
N ASN A 210 10.40 0.67 -16.88
CA ASN A 210 9.09 0.13 -17.26
C ASN A 210 8.53 -0.90 -16.27
N TYR A 211 8.84 -0.75 -14.97
CA TYR A 211 8.34 -1.64 -13.92
C TYR A 211 6.81 -1.75 -13.97
N THR A 212 6.33 -2.97 -13.87
CA THR A 212 4.91 -3.31 -13.70
C THR A 212 4.76 -4.56 -12.83
N ALA A 213 3.58 -4.74 -12.25
CA ALA A 213 3.17 -5.94 -11.55
C ALA A 213 1.72 -6.27 -11.90
N GLU A 214 1.30 -7.51 -11.71
CA GLU A 214 -0.08 -7.92 -11.96
C GLU A 214 -1.05 -7.22 -10.98
N TYR A 215 -0.62 -7.08 -9.73
CA TYR A 215 -1.30 -6.30 -8.70
C TYR A 215 -0.35 -5.97 -7.54
N GLY A 216 -0.80 -5.08 -6.67
CA GLY A 216 -0.12 -4.69 -5.44
C GLY A 216 -0.97 -4.93 -4.20
N ILE A 217 -0.32 -5.21 -3.06
CA ILE A 217 -0.95 -5.29 -1.73
C ILE A 217 -0.13 -4.46 -0.75
N LEU A 218 -0.76 -3.43 -0.21
CA LEU A 218 -0.26 -2.64 0.90
C LEU A 218 -0.68 -3.30 2.22
N LEU A 219 0.23 -3.30 3.19
CA LEU A 219 -0.06 -3.63 4.57
C LEU A 219 0.25 -2.42 5.44
N ASP A 220 -0.78 -1.82 6.01
CA ASP A 220 -0.63 -0.72 6.94
C ASP A 220 -1.48 -0.92 8.21
N MET A 221 -0.91 -0.59 9.38
CA MET A 221 -1.54 -0.77 10.70
C MET A 221 -2.18 -2.15 10.89
N VAL A 222 -1.42 -3.23 10.59
CA VAL A 222 -1.95 -4.61 10.59
C VAL A 222 -1.66 -5.38 11.89
N GLY A 223 -0.90 -4.79 12.82
CA GLY A 223 -0.43 -5.45 14.05
C GLY A 223 -1.29 -5.18 15.30
N GLY A 224 -2.28 -4.33 15.19
CA GLY A 224 -3.12 -3.93 16.33
C GLY A 224 -3.89 -5.09 16.96
N LYS A 225 -4.05 -5.06 18.30
CA LYS A 225 -4.84 -6.06 19.00
C LYS A 225 -6.30 -6.02 18.53
N ASN A 226 -6.80 -7.16 18.07
CA ASN A 226 -8.15 -7.31 17.50
C ASN A 226 -8.37 -6.45 16.22
N ALA A 227 -7.31 -6.17 15.47
CA ALA A 227 -7.43 -5.46 14.20
C ALA A 227 -8.52 -6.05 13.30
N THR A 228 -9.29 -5.20 12.65
CA THR A 228 -10.32 -5.60 11.68
C THR A 228 -10.13 -4.84 10.38
N PHE A 229 -10.15 -5.57 9.28
CA PHE A 229 -9.89 -5.05 7.96
C PHE A 229 -11.18 -5.02 7.15
N PHE A 230 -11.63 -3.84 6.79
CA PHE A 230 -12.74 -3.63 5.87
C PHE A 230 -12.22 -3.50 4.44
N LYS A 231 -13.08 -3.72 3.45
CA LYS A 231 -12.74 -3.52 2.05
C LYS A 231 -12.63 -2.02 1.77
N GLU A 232 -11.41 -1.51 1.71
CA GLU A 232 -11.10 -0.09 1.50
C GLU A 232 -11.69 0.41 0.16
N GLN A 233 -12.17 1.64 0.11
CA GLN A 233 -13.00 2.11 -1.01
C GLN A 233 -12.20 2.34 -2.30
N GLN A 234 -10.96 2.85 -2.23
CA GLN A 234 -10.12 3.04 -3.42
C GLN A 234 -9.66 1.68 -3.96
N SER A 235 -9.34 0.74 -3.07
CA SER A 235 -9.05 -0.66 -3.39
C SER A 235 -10.21 -1.32 -4.14
N LEU A 236 -11.45 -1.12 -3.68
CA LEU A 236 -12.64 -1.61 -4.38
C LEU A 236 -12.83 -1.00 -5.76
N ARG A 237 -12.48 0.28 -5.94
CA ARG A 237 -12.60 0.97 -7.24
C ARG A 237 -11.54 0.51 -8.23
N ALA A 238 -10.30 0.32 -7.78
CA ALA A 238 -9.16 0.04 -8.64
C ALA A 238 -8.90 -1.45 -8.86
N ALA A 239 -9.21 -2.29 -7.85
CA ALA A 239 -8.77 -3.67 -7.78
C ALA A 239 -9.79 -4.60 -7.10
N ALA A 240 -11.10 -4.42 -7.33
CA ALA A 240 -12.15 -5.24 -6.71
C ALA A 240 -11.92 -6.76 -6.79
N PRO A 241 -11.46 -7.34 -7.92
CA PRO A 241 -11.16 -8.78 -7.97
C PRO A 241 -10.06 -9.22 -7.01
N ILE A 242 -9.07 -8.36 -6.76
CA ILE A 242 -7.98 -8.64 -5.82
C ILE A 242 -8.50 -8.56 -4.38
N VAL A 243 -9.32 -7.55 -4.07
CA VAL A 243 -10.02 -7.47 -2.77
C VAL A 243 -10.82 -8.75 -2.52
N GLU A 244 -11.65 -9.17 -3.45
CA GLU A 244 -12.47 -10.39 -3.29
C GLU A 244 -11.61 -11.65 -3.17
N MET A 245 -10.50 -11.74 -3.89
CA MET A 245 -9.55 -12.85 -3.78
C MET A 245 -8.97 -12.92 -2.36
N VAL A 246 -8.48 -11.81 -1.82
CA VAL A 246 -7.85 -11.77 -0.48
C VAL A 246 -8.87 -12.03 0.62
N TRP A 247 -10.03 -11.35 0.62
CA TRP A 247 -11.06 -11.54 1.64
C TRP A 247 -11.68 -12.95 1.59
N SER A 248 -11.80 -13.53 0.39
CA SER A 248 -12.25 -14.91 0.23
C SER A 248 -11.23 -15.89 0.80
N ALA A 249 -9.95 -15.71 0.48
CA ALA A 249 -8.86 -16.52 1.02
C ALA A 249 -8.79 -16.45 2.55
N ALA A 250 -8.89 -15.25 3.11
CA ALA A 250 -8.90 -15.05 4.56
C ALA A 250 -10.08 -15.78 5.23
N ARG A 251 -11.29 -15.70 4.65
CA ARG A 251 -12.46 -16.43 5.15
C ARG A 251 -12.26 -17.94 5.06
N ASP A 252 -11.77 -18.44 3.92
CA ASP A 252 -11.60 -19.88 3.68
C ASP A 252 -10.51 -20.48 4.61
N LEU A 253 -9.55 -19.64 5.07
CA LEU A 253 -8.55 -19.97 6.08
C LEU A 253 -9.03 -19.77 7.53
N GLY A 254 -10.26 -19.33 7.76
CA GLY A 254 -10.81 -19.13 9.11
C GLY A 254 -10.58 -17.75 9.73
N TYR A 255 -10.04 -16.79 8.97
CA TYR A 255 -9.76 -15.42 9.43
C TYR A 255 -10.90 -14.43 9.16
N GLY A 256 -12.08 -14.89 8.79
CA GLY A 256 -13.23 -14.04 8.46
C GLY A 256 -13.70 -13.09 9.56
N LYS A 257 -13.32 -13.34 10.83
CA LYS A 257 -13.57 -12.42 11.94
C LYS A 257 -12.68 -11.17 11.94
N TYR A 258 -11.56 -11.22 11.22
CA TYR A 258 -10.64 -10.08 11.05
C TYR A 258 -10.86 -9.38 9.72
N PHE A 259 -11.11 -10.15 8.65
CA PHE A 259 -11.38 -9.64 7.31
C PHE A 259 -12.89 -9.48 7.12
N ILE A 260 -13.39 -8.30 7.45
CA ILE A 260 -14.82 -8.00 7.46
C ILE A 260 -15.35 -7.86 6.04
N ASN A 261 -16.38 -8.63 5.69
CA ASN A 261 -16.98 -8.61 4.34
C ASN A 261 -17.95 -7.43 4.18
N ALA A 262 -17.44 -6.21 4.38
CA ALA A 262 -18.16 -4.95 4.19
C ALA A 262 -17.21 -3.90 3.64
N ALA A 263 -17.76 -2.92 2.93
CA ALA A 263 -16.99 -1.77 2.47
C ALA A 263 -16.57 -0.89 3.64
N GLY A 264 -15.33 -0.42 3.62
CA GLY A 264 -14.78 0.59 4.52
C GLY A 264 -14.85 2.00 3.94
N GLY A 265 -14.17 2.94 4.58
CA GLY A 265 -13.96 4.29 4.07
C GLY A 265 -12.94 4.33 2.93
N ALA A 266 -12.73 5.51 2.36
CA ALA A 266 -11.58 5.79 1.51
C ALA A 266 -10.47 6.39 2.39
N ILE A 267 -9.23 5.98 2.12
CA ILE A 267 -8.06 6.54 2.78
C ILE A 267 -7.03 6.97 1.74
N THR A 268 -6.28 8.02 2.05
CA THR A 268 -5.11 8.42 1.27
C THR A 268 -3.91 7.66 1.81
N ASP A 269 -3.32 6.80 0.98
CA ASP A 269 -2.21 5.95 1.36
C ASP A 269 -1.40 5.55 0.13
N ASP A 270 -0.27 4.89 0.33
CA ASP A 270 0.72 4.48 -0.68
C ASP A 270 0.09 3.78 -1.90
N HIS A 271 -0.94 2.94 -1.68
CA HIS A 271 -1.61 2.24 -2.77
C HIS A 271 -2.21 3.17 -3.82
N GLN A 272 -2.68 4.35 -3.43
CA GLN A 272 -3.23 5.33 -4.38
C GLN A 272 -2.18 5.82 -5.38
N TYR A 273 -0.95 6.07 -4.90
CA TYR A 273 0.14 6.55 -5.75
C TYR A 273 0.73 5.43 -6.61
N VAL A 274 0.70 4.18 -6.14
CA VAL A 274 1.01 3.00 -6.96
C VAL A 274 -0.01 2.85 -8.10
N ILE A 275 -1.31 2.97 -7.80
CA ILE A 275 -2.39 2.91 -8.79
C ILE A 275 -2.25 4.04 -9.79
N SER A 276 -2.21 5.29 -9.33
CA SER A 276 -2.26 6.47 -10.20
C SER A 276 -0.97 6.67 -11.00
N GLY A 277 0.18 6.39 -10.41
CA GLY A 277 1.48 6.66 -11.02
C GLY A 277 2.04 5.49 -11.84
N ARG A 278 1.62 4.23 -11.55
CA ARG A 278 2.13 3.03 -12.24
C ARG A 278 1.06 2.21 -12.94
N ASN A 279 -0.22 2.55 -12.74
CA ASN A 279 -1.35 1.78 -13.25
C ASN A 279 -1.32 0.29 -12.81
N ILE A 280 -0.83 0.04 -11.61
CA ILE A 280 -0.82 -1.28 -10.97
C ILE A 280 -2.04 -1.36 -10.07
N PRO A 281 -3.03 -2.26 -10.35
CA PRO A 281 -4.18 -2.43 -9.48
C PRO A 281 -3.71 -2.83 -8.07
N SER A 282 -3.95 -2.01 -7.09
CA SER A 282 -3.46 -2.25 -5.74
C SER A 282 -4.57 -2.18 -4.71
N ILE A 283 -4.42 -2.92 -3.63
CA ILE A 283 -5.31 -2.91 -2.48
C ILE A 283 -4.56 -2.53 -1.23
N ASP A 284 -5.31 -2.01 -0.28
CA ASP A 284 -4.85 -1.67 1.06
C ASP A 284 -5.53 -2.58 2.08
N ILE A 285 -4.73 -3.21 2.94
CA ILE A 285 -5.17 -3.96 4.11
C ILE A 285 -4.80 -3.12 5.32
N ILE A 286 -5.78 -2.36 5.82
CA ILE A 286 -5.58 -1.38 6.88
C ILE A 286 -6.65 -1.51 7.97
N ASN A 287 -6.26 -1.28 9.22
CA ASN A 287 -7.18 -1.20 10.35
C ASN A 287 -7.59 0.24 10.63
N TYR A 288 -8.84 0.60 10.32
CA TYR A 288 -9.38 1.94 10.53
C TYR A 288 -9.73 2.29 11.98
N ASP A 289 -9.93 1.26 12.83
CA ASP A 289 -10.46 1.45 14.18
C ASP A 289 -9.38 1.83 15.21
N LEU A 290 -8.13 1.98 14.75
CA LEU A 290 -7.04 2.42 15.60
C LEU A 290 -6.97 3.95 15.60
N SER A 291 -7.25 4.54 16.72
CA SER A 291 -6.76 5.87 17.03
C SER A 291 -5.24 5.80 17.08
N LEU A 292 -4.54 6.64 16.32
CA LEU A 292 -3.07 6.78 16.31
C LEU A 292 -2.48 7.04 17.72
N ILE A 293 -3.33 7.33 18.70
CA ILE A 293 -3.01 7.54 20.11
C ILE A 293 -2.70 6.22 20.83
N HIS A 294 -3.20 5.10 20.36
CA HIS A 294 -3.08 3.80 21.05
C HIS A 294 -1.94 2.93 20.51
N ILE A 295 -1.15 3.49 19.63
CA ILE A 295 0.00 2.87 19.01
C ILE A 295 1.28 3.43 19.61
#